data_8c627921cdaaf7976b4cdc3f10df49cc
#
_entry.id   8c627921cdaaf7976b4cdc3f10df49cc
#
_cell.length_a   1.000
_cell.length_b   1.000
_cell.length_c   1.000
_cell.angle_alpha   90.00
_cell.angle_beta   90.00
_cell.angle_gamma   90.00
#
_symmetry.space_group_name_H-M   'P 1'
#
loop_
_entity.id
_entity.type
_entity.pdbx_description
1 polymer ?
#
loop_
_entity_poly.entity_id
_entity_poly.type
_entity_poly.pdbx_seq_one_letter_code
_entity_poly.pdbx_strand_id
1 'polypeptide(L)'
;MNEILNISNVHGYMDKQTGTAYLNAEDVARGFGFTEIKSGVEYVMWRRVNRYLDEFGFSAHVSKDDFVPENMVYRLGFKASNEVAQKFQTVLADEVLPAIR
;
A
#
# COMPACT_ATOMS: atom_id res chain seq x y z
N MET A 1 5.88 10.32 -18.58
CA MET A 1 4.85 9.58 -17.83
C MET A 1 5.47 8.33 -17.20
N ASN A 2 5.18 8.07 -15.93
CA ASN A 2 5.70 6.91 -15.24
C ASN A 2 4.89 5.66 -15.60
N GLU A 3 5.58 4.56 -15.85
CA GLU A 3 4.92 3.30 -16.17
C GLU A 3 4.49 2.60 -14.89
N ILE A 4 3.21 2.20 -14.82
CA ILE A 4 2.68 1.44 -13.69
C ILE A 4 2.93 -0.04 -13.95
N LEU A 5 3.61 -0.69 -13.01
CA LEU A 5 3.93 -2.10 -13.06
C LEU A 5 3.01 -2.86 -12.10
N ASN A 6 2.74 -4.11 -12.42
CA ASN A 6 2.02 -5.02 -11.51
C ASN A 6 2.97 -6.15 -11.13
N ILE A 7 3.45 -6.12 -9.89
CA ILE A 7 4.38 -7.12 -9.37
C ILE A 7 3.73 -7.80 -8.17
N SER A 8 3.54 -9.11 -8.26
CA SER A 8 2.93 -9.90 -7.17
C SER A 8 1.59 -9.34 -6.74
N ASN A 9 0.79 -8.89 -7.71
CA ASN A 9 -0.55 -8.30 -7.52
C ASN A 9 -0.52 -6.93 -6.83
N VAL A 10 0.63 -6.25 -6.81
CA VAL A 10 0.75 -4.89 -6.31
C VAL A 10 1.11 -3.97 -7.47
N HIS A 11 0.28 -2.97 -7.70
CA HIS A 11 0.53 -1.96 -8.74
C HIS A 11 1.40 -0.86 -8.17
N GLY A 12 2.41 -0.45 -8.92
CA GLY A 12 3.30 0.60 -8.46
C GLY A 12 4.12 1.19 -9.59
N TYR A 13 4.76 2.32 -9.28
CA TYR A 13 5.66 2.99 -10.23
C TYR A 13 6.73 3.77 -9.47
N MET A 14 7.80 4.09 -10.19
CA MET A 14 8.85 4.98 -9.69
C MET A 14 8.66 6.35 -10.32
N ASP A 15 8.59 7.40 -9.48
CA ASP A 15 8.64 8.76 -9.97
C ASP A 15 10.10 9.07 -10.31
N LYS A 16 10.38 9.22 -11.61
CA LYS A 16 11.75 9.39 -12.09
C LYS A 16 12.36 10.73 -11.69
N GLN A 17 11.53 11.73 -11.42
CA GLN A 17 12.02 13.05 -11.03
C GLN A 17 12.49 13.07 -9.59
N THR A 18 11.78 12.37 -8.70
CA THR A 18 12.08 12.39 -7.26
C THR A 18 12.77 11.12 -6.76
N GLY A 19 12.71 10.04 -7.54
CA GLY A 19 13.22 8.74 -7.11
C GLY A 19 12.34 8.06 -6.07
N THR A 20 11.11 8.52 -5.89
CA THR A 20 10.17 7.95 -4.93
C THR A 20 9.32 6.88 -5.58
N ALA A 21 9.24 5.72 -4.94
CA ALA A 21 8.34 4.65 -5.36
C ALA A 21 6.94 4.90 -4.78
N TYR A 22 5.92 4.65 -5.59
CA TYR A 22 4.52 4.79 -5.20
C TYR A 22 3.81 3.47 -5.43
N LEU A 23 2.98 3.04 -4.47
CA LEU A 23 2.22 1.80 -4.57
C LEU A 23 0.73 2.09 -4.44
N ASN A 24 -0.09 1.30 -5.13
CA ASN A 24 -1.54 1.47 -5.12
C ASN A 24 -2.09 1.25 -3.72
N ALA A 25 -2.92 2.19 -3.27
CA ALA A 25 -3.43 2.20 -1.89
C ALA A 25 -4.31 0.98 -1.58
N GLU A 26 -5.12 0.53 -2.55
CA GLU A 26 -5.97 -0.64 -2.34
C GLU A 26 -5.13 -1.91 -2.19
N ASP A 27 -4.14 -2.08 -3.05
CA ASP A 27 -3.27 -3.27 -2.99
C ASP A 27 -2.51 -3.33 -1.68
N VAL A 28 -2.02 -2.19 -1.21
CA VAL A 28 -1.32 -2.09 0.07
C VAL A 28 -2.25 -2.41 1.23
N ALA A 29 -3.46 -1.83 1.22
CA ALA A 29 -4.43 -2.07 2.30
C ALA A 29 -4.83 -3.54 2.36
N ARG A 30 -5.08 -4.17 1.21
CA ARG A 30 -5.42 -5.59 1.16
C ARG A 30 -4.26 -6.47 1.63
N GLY A 31 -3.05 -6.12 1.22
CA GLY A 31 -1.86 -6.87 1.61
C GLY A 31 -1.60 -6.83 3.10
N PHE A 32 -1.83 -5.70 3.74
CA PHE A 32 -1.66 -5.57 5.19
C PHE A 32 -2.88 -6.06 5.99
N GLY A 33 -3.96 -6.44 5.32
CA GLY A 33 -5.12 -6.96 6.01
C GLY A 33 -6.03 -5.88 6.58
N PHE A 34 -5.96 -4.65 6.07
CA PHE A 34 -6.89 -3.58 6.47
C PHE A 34 -8.21 -3.73 5.74
N THR A 35 -8.84 -4.88 5.94
CA THR A 35 -10.05 -5.26 5.22
C THR A 35 -11.07 -5.84 6.17
N GLU A 36 -12.33 -5.86 5.74
CA GLU A 36 -13.42 -6.53 6.45
C GLU A 36 -14.25 -7.31 5.45
N ILE A 37 -14.92 -8.36 5.93
CA ILE A 37 -15.77 -9.19 5.09
C ILE A 37 -17.22 -8.91 5.44
N LYS A 38 -18.01 -8.56 4.41
CA LYS A 38 -19.46 -8.34 4.55
C LYS A 38 -20.16 -9.15 3.46
N SER A 39 -21.08 -10.03 3.88
CA SER A 39 -21.83 -10.88 2.94
C SER A 39 -20.91 -11.64 1.99
N GLY A 40 -19.79 -12.15 2.50
CA GLY A 40 -18.84 -12.94 1.73
C GLY A 40 -17.91 -12.14 0.82
N VAL A 41 -17.97 -10.81 0.85
CA VAL A 41 -17.13 -9.94 0.01
C VAL A 41 -16.15 -9.18 0.89
N GLU A 42 -14.88 -9.15 0.48
CA GLU A 42 -13.84 -8.42 1.19
C GLU A 42 -13.81 -6.96 0.74
N TYR A 43 -13.86 -6.05 1.71
CA TYR A 43 -13.82 -4.61 1.47
C TYR A 43 -12.65 -3.99 2.23
N VAL A 44 -11.97 -3.04 1.59
CA VAL A 44 -10.93 -2.26 2.26
C VAL A 44 -11.58 -1.31 3.26
N MET A 45 -11.01 -1.25 4.47
CA MET A 45 -11.46 -0.33 5.51
C MET A 45 -10.84 1.05 5.29
N TRP A 46 -11.37 1.80 4.32
CA TRP A 46 -10.78 3.08 3.91
C TRP A 46 -10.72 4.11 5.04
N ARG A 47 -11.73 4.13 5.91
CA ARG A 47 -11.71 5.03 7.05
C ARG A 47 -10.51 4.78 7.94
N ARG A 48 -10.19 3.52 8.20
CA ARG A 48 -9.04 3.14 9.02
C ARG A 48 -7.73 3.49 8.33
N VAL A 49 -7.61 3.17 7.05
CA VAL A 49 -6.41 3.48 6.27
C VAL A 49 -6.13 4.99 6.28
N ASN A 50 -7.16 5.79 6.01
CA ASN A 50 -7.01 7.24 5.97
C ASN A 50 -6.72 7.82 7.36
N ARG A 51 -7.26 7.23 8.42
CA ARG A 51 -6.96 7.65 9.77
C ARG A 51 -5.48 7.43 10.10
N TYR A 52 -4.94 6.27 9.71
CA TYR A 52 -3.53 5.99 9.93
C TYR A 52 -2.64 6.95 9.15
N LEU A 53 -2.97 7.20 7.90
CA LEU A 53 -2.20 8.15 7.08
C LEU A 53 -2.22 9.55 7.68
N ASP A 54 -3.37 9.97 8.19
CA ASP A 54 -3.50 11.26 8.89
C ASP A 54 -2.58 11.33 10.09
N GLU A 55 -2.52 10.26 10.89
CA GLU A 55 -1.62 10.19 12.05
C GLU A 55 -0.15 10.35 11.65
N PHE A 56 0.20 9.91 10.45
CA PHE A 56 1.56 10.02 9.94
C PHE A 56 1.85 11.36 9.26
N GLY A 57 0.88 12.26 9.25
CA GLY A 57 1.03 13.56 8.60
C GLY A 57 0.74 13.57 7.11
N PHE A 58 0.16 12.49 6.57
CA PHE A 58 -0.21 12.40 5.17
C PHE A 58 -1.70 12.74 5.05
N SER A 59 -1.99 13.99 4.75
CA SER A 59 -3.37 14.51 4.84
C SER A 59 -4.23 14.24 3.61
N ALA A 60 -3.68 13.70 2.54
CA ALA A 60 -4.46 13.36 1.36
C ALA A 60 -5.30 12.12 1.63
N HIS A 61 -6.61 12.21 1.40
CA HIS A 61 -7.49 11.04 1.50
C HIS A 61 -7.31 10.15 0.27
N VAL A 62 -7.14 8.86 0.49
CA VAL A 62 -6.91 7.91 -0.60
C VAL A 62 -8.09 6.95 -0.76
N SER A 63 -8.24 6.44 -1.98
CA SER A 63 -9.23 5.45 -2.36
C SER A 63 -8.57 4.44 -3.30
N LYS A 64 -9.36 3.58 -3.92
CA LYS A 64 -8.85 2.41 -4.67
C LYS A 64 -7.90 2.74 -5.83
N ASP A 65 -8.03 3.92 -6.42
CA ASP A 65 -7.23 4.28 -7.58
C ASP A 65 -6.03 5.17 -7.23
N ASP A 66 -5.87 5.49 -5.96
CA ASP A 66 -4.79 6.36 -5.50
C ASP A 66 -3.54 5.57 -5.18
N PHE A 67 -2.40 6.27 -5.18
CA PHE A 67 -1.10 5.68 -4.87
C PHE A 67 -0.50 6.39 -3.67
N VAL A 68 0.20 5.64 -2.83
CA VAL A 68 0.86 6.18 -1.65
C VAL A 68 2.37 6.03 -1.78
N PRO A 69 3.13 6.99 -1.26
CA PRO A 69 4.58 6.91 -1.33
C PRO A 69 5.14 5.83 -0.43
N GLU A 70 6.29 5.33 -0.79
CA GLU A 70 6.94 4.21 -0.12
C GLU A 70 7.06 4.40 1.39
N ASN A 71 7.39 5.62 1.85
CA ASN A 71 7.54 5.87 3.28
C ASN A 71 6.23 5.69 4.04
N MET A 72 5.09 6.01 3.40
CA MET A 72 3.78 5.76 4.01
C MET A 72 3.44 4.28 4.02
N VAL A 73 3.88 3.55 2.99
CA VAL A 73 3.68 2.10 2.95
C VAL A 73 4.35 1.44 4.14
N TYR A 74 5.60 1.81 4.43
CA TYR A 74 6.31 1.27 5.59
C TYR A 74 5.60 1.63 6.90
N ARG A 75 5.11 2.85 7.02
CA ARG A 75 4.42 3.29 8.24
C ARG A 75 3.09 2.55 8.44
N LEU A 76 2.35 2.30 7.36
CA LEU A 76 1.15 1.48 7.44
C LEU A 76 1.48 0.07 7.92
N GLY A 77 2.63 -0.46 7.51
CA GLY A 77 3.09 -1.77 7.97
C GLY A 77 3.28 -1.85 9.47
N PHE A 78 3.66 -0.75 10.13
CA PHE A 78 3.79 -0.71 11.59
C PHE A 78 2.43 -0.83 12.30
N LYS A 79 1.35 -0.46 11.64
CA LYS A 79 0.01 -0.59 12.20
C LYS A 79 -0.57 -2.00 12.02
N ALA A 80 0.04 -2.79 11.15
CA ALA A 80 -0.41 -4.14 10.83
C ALA A 80 0.51 -5.16 11.50
N SER A 81 0.07 -5.75 12.61
CA SER A 81 0.91 -6.63 13.41
C SER A 81 0.38 -8.06 13.39
N ASN A 82 0.23 -8.64 12.20
CA ASN A 82 -0.21 -10.02 12.06
C ASN A 82 0.66 -10.75 11.05
N GLU A 83 0.49 -12.06 10.99
CA GLU A 83 1.30 -12.92 10.12
C GLU A 83 1.12 -12.59 8.64
N VAL A 84 -0.10 -12.26 8.23
CA VAL A 84 -0.38 -11.88 6.84
C VAL A 84 0.39 -10.62 6.47
N ALA A 85 0.40 -9.63 7.35
CA ALA A 85 1.13 -8.39 7.12
C ALA A 85 2.64 -8.62 7.04
N GLN A 86 3.18 -9.51 7.85
CA GLN A 86 4.61 -9.81 7.80
C GLN A 86 4.99 -10.45 6.48
N LYS A 87 4.18 -11.37 5.97
CA LYS A 87 4.41 -11.99 4.66
C LYS A 87 4.34 -10.95 3.56
N PHE A 88 3.38 -10.04 3.64
CA PHE A 88 3.25 -8.97 2.65
C PHE A 88 4.45 -8.03 2.66
N GLN A 89 4.97 -7.68 3.84
CA GLN A 89 6.17 -6.86 3.93
C GLN A 89 7.37 -7.53 3.27
N THR A 90 7.49 -8.84 3.41
CA THR A 90 8.55 -9.59 2.73
C THR A 90 8.40 -9.51 1.23
N VAL A 91 7.19 -9.67 0.70
CA VAL A 91 6.91 -9.54 -0.73
C VAL A 91 7.25 -8.12 -1.22
N LEU A 92 6.87 -7.10 -0.46
CA LEU A 92 7.20 -5.72 -0.83
C LEU A 92 8.70 -5.50 -0.91
N ALA A 93 9.44 -5.96 0.09
CA ALA A 93 10.88 -5.73 0.17
C ALA A 93 11.66 -6.55 -0.85
N ASP A 94 11.25 -7.78 -1.09
CA ASP A 94 12.03 -8.72 -1.89
C ASP A 94 11.62 -8.78 -3.36
N GLU A 95 10.37 -8.45 -3.68
CA GLU A 95 9.84 -8.58 -5.04
C GLU A 95 9.36 -7.27 -5.63
N VAL A 96 8.50 -6.54 -4.91
CA VAL A 96 7.81 -5.38 -5.49
C VAL A 96 8.73 -4.17 -5.63
N LEU A 97 9.35 -3.75 -4.55
CA LEU A 97 10.19 -2.54 -4.56
C LEU A 97 11.44 -2.71 -5.41
N PRO A 98 12.17 -3.84 -5.36
CA PRO A 98 13.30 -4.03 -6.27
C PRO A 98 12.90 -4.02 -7.74
N ALA A 99 11.72 -4.56 -8.09
CA ALA A 99 11.26 -4.59 -9.47
C ALA A 99 10.86 -3.20 -9.99
N ILE A 100 10.36 -2.33 -9.11
CA ILE A 100 9.98 -0.96 -9.47
C ILE A 100 11.23 -0.08 -9.64
N ARG A 101 12.22 -0.29 -8.80
CA ARG A 101 13.49 0.43 -8.89
C ARG A 101 14.37 -0.17 -9.99
#